data_25d315151aa2e12a58d9f5c2b8a3050a
#
_entry.id   25d315151aa2e12a58d9f5c2b8a3050a
#
_cell.length_a   1.000
_cell.length_b   1.000
_cell.length_c   1.000
_cell.angle_alpha   90.00
_cell.angle_beta   90.00
_cell.angle_gamma   90.00
#
_symmetry.space_group_name_H-M   'P 1'
#
loop_
_entity.id
_entity.type
_entity.pdbx_description
1 polymer ?
#
loop_
_entity_poly.entity_id
_entity_poly.type
_entity_poly.pdbx_seq_one_letter_code
_entity_poly.pdbx_strand_id
1 'polypeptide(L)'
;MCRVSDLRRKEVINIRDGARLGYVCDVDIDELEGSVDAIVVPGPARFFGLFGRDEDYIISWDEIEKIGEDIILVSVIFPSRPYGQRVKKYSKRYSV
;
A
#
# COMPACT_ATOMS: atom_id res chain seq x y z
N MET A 1 -4.74 -9.08 17.81
CA MET A 1 -4.23 -9.70 16.60
C MET A 1 -5.07 -9.29 15.39
N CYS A 2 -4.42 -9.09 14.27
CA CYS A 2 -5.09 -8.55 13.10
C CYS A 2 -4.95 -9.53 11.95
N ARG A 3 -6.05 -9.80 11.29
CA ARG A 3 -6.05 -10.68 10.11
C ARG A 3 -6.02 -9.84 8.86
N VAL A 4 -5.68 -10.47 7.75
CA VAL A 4 -5.70 -9.77 6.48
C VAL A 4 -7.09 -9.23 6.18
N SER A 5 -8.11 -10.00 6.52
CA SER A 5 -9.48 -9.54 6.32
C SER A 5 -9.79 -8.30 7.13
N ASP A 6 -9.14 -8.15 8.27
CA ASP A 6 -9.31 -6.93 9.07
C ASP A 6 -8.65 -5.75 8.40
N LEU A 7 -7.49 -5.96 7.83
CA LEU A 7 -6.78 -4.89 7.13
C LEU A 7 -7.59 -4.37 5.97
N ARG A 8 -8.28 -5.25 5.29
CA ARG A 8 -9.04 -4.87 4.10
C ARG A 8 -10.26 -4.03 4.42
N ARG A 9 -10.66 -4.00 5.67
CA ARG A 9 -11.82 -3.21 6.08
C ARG A 9 -11.44 -1.84 6.61
N LYS A 10 -10.16 -1.56 6.69
CA LYS A 10 -9.67 -0.31 7.25
C LYS A 10 -9.23 0.60 6.13
N GLU A 11 -9.51 1.87 6.28
CA GLU A 11 -9.14 2.85 5.27
C GLU A 11 -7.72 3.32 5.51
N VAL A 12 -6.93 3.41 4.46
CA VAL A 12 -5.53 3.81 4.55
C VAL A 12 -5.46 5.32 4.36
N ILE A 13 -4.82 5.98 5.30
CA ILE A 13 -4.69 7.43 5.29
C ILE A 13 -3.23 7.79 5.41
N ASN A 14 -2.77 8.63 4.51
CA ASN A 14 -1.39 9.09 4.52
C ASN A 14 -1.31 10.31 5.44
N ILE A 15 -0.56 10.19 6.51
CA ILE A 15 -0.48 11.27 7.48
C ILE A 15 0.36 12.43 7.00
N ARG A 16 1.13 12.26 5.96
CA ARG A 16 1.98 13.34 5.46
C ARG A 16 1.17 14.42 4.77
N ASP A 17 0.13 14.02 4.08
CA ASP A 17 -0.67 15.00 3.36
C ASP A 17 -2.17 14.86 3.63
N GLY A 18 -2.53 13.95 4.51
CA GLY A 18 -3.92 13.75 4.84
C GLY A 18 -4.73 13.04 3.78
N ALA A 19 -4.09 12.52 2.77
CA ALA A 19 -4.82 11.90 1.66
C ALA A 19 -5.41 10.56 2.09
N ARG A 20 -6.62 10.33 1.65
CA ARG A 20 -7.29 9.06 1.89
C ARG A 20 -7.00 8.19 0.68
N LEU A 21 -6.22 7.16 0.89
CA LEU A 21 -5.72 6.35 -0.21
C LEU A 21 -6.69 5.25 -0.62
N GLY A 22 -7.55 4.83 0.29
CA GLY A 22 -8.49 3.77 -0.03
C GLY A 22 -8.29 2.58 0.89
N TYR A 23 -8.72 1.43 0.42
CA TYR A 23 -8.69 0.22 1.24
C TYR A 23 -7.69 -0.77 0.69
N VAL A 24 -7.11 -1.56 1.58
CA VAL A 24 -6.15 -2.59 1.19
C VAL A 24 -6.85 -3.62 0.33
N CYS A 25 -6.28 -3.94 -0.81
CA CYS A 25 -6.83 -4.98 -1.66
C CYS A 25 -5.97 -6.24 -1.67
N ASP A 26 -4.72 -6.11 -1.24
CA ASP A 26 -3.83 -7.26 -1.25
C ASP A 26 -2.69 -7.03 -0.29
N VAL A 27 -1.94 -8.08 0.01
CA VAL A 27 -0.82 -8.03 0.93
C VAL A 27 0.31 -8.85 0.32
N ASP A 28 1.51 -8.30 0.35
CA ASP A 28 2.68 -9.00 -0.13
C ASP A 28 3.42 -9.62 1.04
N ILE A 29 3.76 -10.86 0.92
CA ILE A 29 4.39 -11.61 1.99
C ILE A 29 5.77 -12.08 1.56
N ASP A 30 6.72 -11.91 2.45
CA ASP A 30 8.05 -12.44 2.25
C ASP A 30 8.01 -13.90 2.67
N GLU A 31 8.08 -14.79 1.72
CA GLU A 31 7.95 -16.22 1.98
C GLU A 31 9.10 -16.79 2.78
N LEU A 32 10.25 -16.20 2.60
CA LEU A 32 11.44 -16.70 3.29
C LEU A 32 11.42 -16.35 4.77
N GLU A 33 10.99 -15.14 5.06
CA GLU A 33 10.96 -14.68 6.44
C GLU A 33 9.64 -14.96 7.12
N GLY A 34 8.62 -15.18 6.33
CA GLY A 34 7.29 -15.38 6.87
C GLY A 34 6.68 -14.10 7.42
N SER A 35 7.01 -12.98 6.81
CA SER A 35 6.53 -11.69 7.31
C SER A 35 5.84 -10.91 6.20
N VAL A 36 5.09 -9.92 6.60
CA VAL A 36 4.40 -9.04 5.65
C VAL A 36 5.38 -8.01 5.13
N ASP A 37 5.51 -7.91 3.84
CA ASP A 37 6.39 -6.96 3.20
C ASP A 37 5.72 -5.65 2.91
N ALA A 38 4.51 -5.70 2.44
CA ALA A 38 3.81 -4.50 1.99
C ALA A 38 2.32 -4.74 1.92
N ILE A 39 1.58 -3.65 1.92
CA ILE A 39 0.15 -3.70 1.63
C ILE A 39 -0.07 -3.04 0.30
N VAL A 40 -1.09 -3.46 -0.41
CA VAL A 40 -1.39 -2.94 -1.73
C VAL A 40 -2.76 -2.26 -1.68
N VAL A 41 -2.80 -1.03 -2.17
CA VAL A 41 -4.02 -0.23 -2.18
C VAL A 41 -4.26 0.20 -3.63
N PRO A 42 -5.46 0.02 -4.16
CA PRO A 42 -5.70 0.40 -5.56
C PRO A 42 -5.51 1.89 -5.75
N GLY A 43 -4.82 2.24 -6.79
CA GLY A 43 -4.57 3.63 -7.11
C GLY A 43 -5.76 4.25 -7.82
N PRO A 44 -5.76 5.56 -7.95
CA PRO A 44 -6.90 6.28 -8.53
C PRO A 44 -7.16 5.95 -9.98
N ALA A 45 -6.15 5.58 -10.71
CA ALA A 45 -6.33 5.28 -12.13
C ALA A 45 -7.22 4.07 -12.36
N ARG A 46 -7.33 3.20 -11.40
CA ARG A 46 -8.17 2.03 -11.54
C ARG A 46 -9.64 2.35 -11.63
N PHE A 47 -10.03 3.48 -11.08
CA PHE A 47 -11.41 3.87 -11.12
C PHE A 47 -11.89 4.19 -12.51
N PHE A 48 -10.97 4.61 -13.34
CA PHE A 48 -11.35 4.98 -14.68
C PHE A 48 -11.31 3.83 -15.66
N GLY A 49 -10.66 2.77 -15.28
CA GLY A 49 -10.57 1.60 -16.12
C GLY A 49 -9.80 1.80 -17.40
N LEU A 50 -9.15 2.92 -17.52
CA LEU A 50 -8.45 3.22 -18.72
C LEU A 50 -7.03 2.76 -18.70
N PHE A 51 -6.39 2.99 -17.61
CA PHE A 51 -5.00 2.72 -17.51
C PHE A 51 -4.70 1.55 -16.68
N GLY A 52 -5.59 1.09 -16.07
CA GLY A 52 -5.47 -0.09 -15.57
C GLY A 52 -4.81 -0.40 -14.36
N ARG A 53 -4.33 -1.44 -14.40
CA ARG A 53 -4.00 -2.21 -13.33
C ARG A 53 -2.69 -1.95 -12.72
N ASP A 54 -1.93 -1.10 -13.30
CA ASP A 54 -0.60 -0.91 -12.78
C ASP A 54 -0.46 0.20 -11.80
N GLU A 55 -1.57 0.79 -11.45
CA GLU A 55 -1.52 2.00 -10.67
C GLU A 55 -1.77 1.78 -9.21
N ASP A 56 -1.52 0.61 -8.72
CA ASP A 56 -1.72 0.34 -7.31
C ASP A 56 -0.63 0.97 -6.49
N TYR A 57 -0.98 1.42 -5.29
CA TYR A 57 0.01 1.89 -4.34
C TYR A 57 0.53 0.70 -3.56
N ILE A 58 1.84 0.55 -3.52
CA ILE A 58 2.47 -0.49 -2.74
C ILE A 58 3.17 0.17 -1.58
N ILE A 59 2.66 -0.06 -0.39
CA ILE A 59 3.12 0.59 0.81
C ILE A 59 3.87 -0.41 1.66
N SER A 60 5.15 -0.15 1.85
CA SER A 60 6.01 -1.01 2.62
C SER A 60 5.53 -1.11 4.06
N TRP A 61 5.71 -2.26 4.66
CA TRP A 61 5.27 -2.46 6.03
C TRP A 61 5.88 -1.44 6.99
N ASP A 62 7.13 -1.05 6.74
CA ASP A 62 7.80 -0.07 7.58
C ASP A 62 7.22 1.32 7.43
N GLU A 63 6.42 1.58 6.42
CA GLU A 63 5.80 2.89 6.24
C GLU A 63 4.48 2.99 6.97
N ILE A 64 4.04 1.91 7.59
CA ILE A 64 2.82 1.92 8.38
C ILE A 64 3.14 2.45 9.75
N GLU A 65 2.47 3.53 10.13
CA GLU A 65 2.70 4.14 11.43
C GLU A 65 1.84 3.54 12.51
N LYS A 66 0.62 3.23 12.17
CA LYS A 66 -0.29 2.71 13.16
C LYS A 66 -1.47 2.03 12.50
N ILE A 67 -1.91 0.93 13.05
CA ILE A 67 -3.11 0.25 12.62
C ILE A 67 -4.16 0.47 13.68
N GLY A 68 -5.17 1.26 13.34
CA GLY A 68 -6.25 1.54 14.25
C GLY A 68 -7.41 0.61 14.04
N GLU A 69 -8.53 0.93 14.65
CA GLU A 69 -9.72 0.11 14.55
C GLU A 69 -10.34 0.19 13.17
N ASP A 70 -10.39 1.37 12.61
CA ASP A 70 -11.03 1.60 11.31
C ASP A 70 -10.11 2.15 10.26
N ILE A 71 -8.90 2.50 10.64
CA ILE A 71 -7.98 3.15 9.72
C ILE A 71 -6.58 2.57 9.87
N ILE A 72 -5.79 2.77 8.82
CA ILE A 72 -4.38 2.46 8.84
C ILE A 72 -3.64 3.74 8.49
N LEU A 73 -2.79 4.21 9.38
CA LEU A 73 -2.04 5.42 9.16
C LEU A 73 -0.68 5.07 8.57
N VAL A 74 -0.37 5.67 7.45
CA VAL A 74 0.90 5.42 6.80
C VAL A 74 1.62 6.75 6.59
N SER A 75 2.91 6.69 6.41
CA SER A 75 3.72 7.86 6.17
C SER A 75 4.51 7.63 4.90
N VAL A 76 3.96 8.07 3.80
CA VAL A 76 4.54 7.79 2.50
C VAL A 76 4.66 9.08 1.71
N ILE A 77 5.72 9.19 0.96
CA ILE A 77 5.90 10.32 0.07
C ILE A 77 5.59 9.84 -1.34
N PHE A 78 4.53 10.38 -1.90
CA PHE A 78 4.16 10.05 -3.26
C PHE A 78 4.57 11.21 -4.14
N PRO A 79 5.53 11.01 -5.02
CA PRO A 79 5.87 12.08 -5.94
C PRO A 79 4.76 12.22 -6.98
N SER A 80 4.92 13.16 -7.87
CA SER A 80 3.91 13.39 -8.88
C SER A 80 3.71 12.17 -9.77
N ARG A 81 4.63 11.25 -9.74
CA ARG A 81 4.49 10.01 -10.46
C ARG A 81 4.61 8.87 -9.51
N PRO A 82 3.60 8.67 -8.68
CA PRO A 82 3.69 7.70 -7.59
C PRO A 82 3.89 6.28 -8.06
N TYR A 83 3.25 5.90 -9.14
CA TYR A 83 3.36 4.51 -9.55
C TYR A 83 4.73 4.17 -10.08
N GLY A 84 5.39 5.10 -10.69
CA GLY A 84 6.73 4.84 -11.16
C GLY A 84 7.67 4.59 -10.00
N GLN A 85 7.53 5.40 -8.99
CA GLN A 85 8.34 5.28 -7.81
C GLN A 85 8.08 3.97 -7.09
N ARG A 86 6.83 3.66 -6.98
CA ARG A 86 6.40 2.45 -6.30
C ARG A 86 6.94 1.20 -6.98
N VAL A 87 6.85 1.16 -8.27
CA VAL A 87 7.33 0.01 -9.02
C VAL A 87 8.82 -0.19 -8.82
N LYS A 88 9.55 0.88 -8.85
CA LYS A 88 10.97 0.82 -8.65
C LYS A 88 11.33 0.25 -7.31
N LYS A 89 10.67 0.73 -6.29
CA LYS A 89 10.91 0.28 -4.96
C LYS A 89 10.64 -1.20 -4.82
N TYR A 90 9.55 -1.63 -5.40
CA TYR A 90 9.13 -3.00 -5.32
C TYR A 90 10.10 -3.91 -6.07
N SER A 91 10.52 -3.50 -7.21
CA SER A 91 11.47 -4.26 -7.99
C SER A 91 12.78 -4.45 -7.27
N LYS A 92 13.21 -3.43 -6.59
CA LYS A 92 14.41 -3.50 -5.81
C LYS A 92 14.34 -4.56 -4.75
N ARG A 93 13.22 -4.63 -4.11
CA ARG A 93 13.00 -5.61 -3.08
C ARG A 93 13.10 -7.01 -3.63
N TYR A 94 12.61 -7.21 -4.80
CA TYR A 94 12.65 -8.52 -5.41
C TYR A 94 13.99 -8.88 -6.00
N SER A 95 14.76 -7.92 -6.35
CA SER A 95 16.03 -8.23 -6.94
C SER A 95 17.07 -8.63 -5.92
N VAL A 96 16.79 -8.44 -4.69
CA VAL A 96 17.67 -8.91 -3.67
C VAL A 96 17.42 -10.36 -3.35
#